data_4b67bed02d2725c59a19d6539df2ddb6
#
_entry.id   4b67bed02d2725c59a19d6539df2ddb6
#
_cell.length_a   1.000
_cell.length_b   1.000
_cell.length_c   1.000
_cell.angle_alpha   90.00
_cell.angle_beta   90.00
_cell.angle_gamma   90.00
#
_symmetry.space_group_name_H-M   'P 1'
#
loop_
_entity.id
_entity.type
_entity.pdbx_description
1 polymer ?
#
loop_
_entity_poly.entity_id
_entity_poly.type
_entity_poly.pdbx_seq_one_letter_code
_entity_poly.pdbx_strand_id
1 'polypeptide(L)'
;MEKKVILVIPAYNEEENILKTYNSILEYNKNHNTNFDVIVINDGSKDKTEMILNQNNIPHITLIHNLGIGGAVQTGYKYAYQNDYDIAIQFD
;
A
#
# COMPACT_ATOMS: atom_id res chain seq x y z
N MET A 1 -25.10 1.75 -2.60
CA MET A 1 -24.07 0.74 -2.32
C MET A 1 -22.70 1.40 -2.29
N GLU A 2 -21.95 1.19 -1.24
CA GLU A 2 -20.64 1.77 -1.12
C GLU A 2 -19.65 1.11 -2.08
N LYS A 3 -18.75 1.90 -2.64
CA LYS A 3 -17.67 1.39 -3.44
C LYS A 3 -16.52 0.93 -2.58
N LYS A 4 -15.91 -0.17 -2.97
CA LYS A 4 -14.75 -0.73 -2.28
C LYS A 4 -13.49 -0.11 -2.89
N VAL A 5 -12.79 0.69 -2.09
CA VAL A 5 -11.64 1.48 -2.56
C VAL A 5 -10.37 0.98 -1.89
N ILE A 6 -9.29 0.83 -2.67
CA ILE A 6 -7.98 0.50 -2.14
C ILE A 6 -6.95 1.52 -2.60
N LEU A 7 -6.09 1.93 -1.67
CA LEU A 7 -4.96 2.80 -1.96
C LEU A 7 -3.74 1.93 -2.20
N VAL A 8 -3.10 2.12 -3.34
CA VAL A 8 -1.89 1.39 -3.72
C VAL A 8 -0.68 2.27 -3.42
N ILE A 9 0.16 1.83 -2.50
CA ILE A 9 1.34 2.59 -2.07
C ILE A 9 2.60 1.89 -2.55
N PRO A 10 3.22 2.37 -3.63
CA PRO A 10 4.53 1.85 -4.01
C PRO A 10 5.58 2.33 -3.02
N ALA A 11 6.43 1.43 -2.53
CA ALA A 11 7.44 1.76 -1.55
C ALA A 11 8.77 1.13 -1.91
N TYR A 12 9.82 1.96 -1.94
CA TYR A 12 11.18 1.49 -2.13
C TYR A 12 12.07 2.24 -1.15
N ASN A 13 12.65 1.49 -0.18
CA ASN A 13 13.52 2.04 0.87
C ASN A 13 12.82 3.19 1.63
N GLU A 14 11.63 2.91 2.14
CA GLU A 14 10.79 3.89 2.84
C GLU A 14 10.73 3.63 4.35
N GLU A 15 11.78 3.05 4.93
CA GLU A 15 11.77 2.69 6.36
C GLU A 15 11.45 3.87 7.28
N GLU A 16 11.81 5.09 6.90
CA GLU A 16 11.57 6.27 7.74
C GLU A 16 10.14 6.78 7.69
N ASN A 17 9.40 6.50 6.60
CA ASN A 17 8.11 7.15 6.35
C ASN A 17 6.93 6.21 6.19
N ILE A 18 7.17 4.92 5.90
CA ILE A 18 6.06 4.02 5.54
C ILE A 18 5.03 3.88 6.67
N LEU A 19 5.47 3.80 7.91
CA LEU A 19 4.54 3.68 9.04
C LEU A 19 3.72 4.96 9.22
N LYS A 20 4.37 6.13 9.07
CA LYS A 20 3.67 7.42 9.16
C LYS A 20 2.60 7.54 8.08
N THR A 21 2.94 7.13 6.86
CA THR A 21 2.00 7.15 5.73
C THR A 21 0.80 6.26 6.02
N TYR A 22 1.04 5.04 6.45
CA TYR A 22 -0.02 4.10 6.78
C TYR A 22 -0.93 4.65 7.88
N ASN A 23 -0.33 5.13 8.96
CA ASN A 23 -1.09 5.67 10.10
C ASN A 23 -1.92 6.90 9.70
N SER A 24 -1.42 7.73 8.80
CA SER A 24 -2.16 8.90 8.34
C SER A 24 -3.43 8.49 7.59
N ILE A 25 -3.39 7.40 6.86
CA ILE A 25 -4.57 6.88 6.16
C ILE A 25 -5.59 6.32 7.14
N LEU A 26 -5.13 5.58 8.16
CA LEU A 26 -6.04 5.08 9.19
C LEU A 26 -6.71 6.23 9.94
N GLU A 27 -5.96 7.27 10.24
CA GLU A 27 -6.50 8.45 10.91
C GLU A 27 -7.50 9.19 10.02
N TYR A 28 -7.20 9.33 8.74
CA TYR A 28 -8.14 9.91 7.79
C TYR A 28 -9.45 9.13 7.76
N ASN A 29 -9.37 7.80 7.67
CA ASN A 29 -10.56 6.95 7.68
C ASN A 29 -11.41 7.19 8.92
N LYS A 30 -10.77 7.28 10.08
CA LYS A 30 -11.45 7.51 11.34
C LYS A 30 -12.14 8.87 11.38
N ASN A 31 -11.44 9.91 10.92
CA ASN A 31 -11.93 11.29 11.00
C ASN A 31 -13.00 11.63 9.97
N HIS A 32 -13.04 10.89 8.86
CA HIS A 32 -13.95 11.17 7.74
C HIS A 32 -14.98 10.06 7.52
N ASN A 33 -15.02 9.08 8.42
CA ASN A 33 -15.95 7.97 8.33
C ASN A 33 -15.87 7.24 6.99
N THR A 34 -14.63 7.04 6.51
CA THR A 34 -14.34 6.32 5.29
C THR A 34 -13.70 4.96 5.60
N ASN A 35 -13.65 4.06 4.59
CA ASN A 35 -13.13 2.71 4.73
C ASN A 35 -12.15 2.38 3.60
N PHE A 36 -11.19 3.26 3.35
CA PHE A 36 -10.17 2.98 2.34
C PHE A 36 -9.26 1.86 2.84
N ASP A 37 -9.12 0.81 2.04
CA ASP A 37 -8.13 -0.22 2.29
C ASP A 37 -6.77 0.22 1.73
N VAL A 38 -5.71 -0.44 2.17
CA VAL A 38 -4.35 -0.12 1.76
C VAL A 38 -3.63 -1.38 1.34
N ILE A 39 -2.88 -1.31 0.26
CA ILE A 39 -1.90 -2.33 -0.08
C ILE A 39 -0.58 -1.64 -0.39
N VAL A 40 0.47 -1.97 0.35
CA VAL A 40 1.81 -1.46 0.08
C VAL A 40 2.50 -2.44 -0.85
N ILE A 41 3.07 -1.94 -1.93
CA ILE A 41 3.90 -2.77 -2.81
C ILE A 41 5.35 -2.44 -2.48
N ASN A 42 5.97 -3.32 -1.72
CA ASN A 42 7.36 -3.18 -1.33
C ASN A 42 8.23 -3.61 -2.51
N ASP A 43 8.77 -2.64 -3.22
CA ASP A 43 9.41 -2.82 -4.52
C ASP A 43 10.88 -3.22 -4.36
N GLY A 44 11.13 -4.34 -3.70
CA GLY A 44 12.48 -4.87 -3.54
C GLY A 44 13.37 -4.03 -2.63
N SER A 45 12.79 -3.43 -1.58
CA SER A 45 13.55 -2.61 -0.63
C SER A 45 14.71 -3.38 -0.01
N LYS A 46 15.82 -2.68 0.22
CA LYS A 46 17.02 -3.24 0.84
C LYS A 46 17.24 -2.75 2.27
N ASP A 47 16.36 -1.88 2.73
CA ASP A 47 16.39 -1.35 4.09
C ASP A 47 15.41 -2.11 4.99
N LYS A 48 14.97 -1.49 6.08
CA LYS A 48 14.06 -2.11 7.05
C LYS A 48 12.58 -1.97 6.69
N THR A 49 12.26 -1.58 5.46
CA THR A 49 10.85 -1.38 5.06
C THR A 49 10.01 -2.64 5.29
N GLU A 50 10.48 -3.79 4.82
CA GLU A 50 9.72 -5.04 4.97
C GLU A 50 9.52 -5.40 6.44
N MET A 51 10.54 -5.23 7.25
CA MET A 51 10.45 -5.52 8.68
C MET A 51 9.38 -4.67 9.35
N ILE A 52 9.32 -3.38 9.01
CA ILE A 52 8.32 -2.47 9.56
C ILE A 52 6.93 -2.87 9.12
N LEU A 53 6.74 -3.23 7.85
CA LEU A 53 5.45 -3.69 7.34
C LEU A 53 4.97 -4.93 8.09
N ASN A 54 5.86 -5.89 8.32
CA ASN A 54 5.52 -7.12 9.04
C ASN A 54 5.22 -6.85 10.51
N GLN A 55 6.04 -6.04 11.18
CA GLN A 55 5.87 -5.76 12.61
C GLN A 55 4.57 -5.02 12.91
N ASN A 56 4.07 -4.23 11.96
CA ASN A 56 2.87 -3.42 12.15
C ASN A 56 1.65 -4.00 11.45
N ASN A 57 1.75 -5.21 10.93
CA ASN A 57 0.65 -5.89 10.22
C ASN A 57 0.06 -5.04 9.10
N ILE A 58 0.91 -4.31 8.38
CA ILE A 58 0.47 -3.50 7.25
C ILE A 58 0.31 -4.42 6.04
N PRO A 59 -0.86 -4.42 5.38
CA PRO A 59 -1.05 -5.24 4.19
C PRO A 59 -0.05 -4.88 3.11
N HIS A 60 0.69 -5.85 2.61
CA HIS A 60 1.74 -5.57 1.62
C HIS A 60 2.05 -6.79 0.77
N ILE A 61 2.65 -6.52 -0.38
CA ILE A 61 3.27 -7.51 -1.25
C ILE A 61 4.73 -7.11 -1.40
N THR A 62 5.65 -8.04 -1.14
CA THR A 62 7.08 -7.77 -1.32
C THR A 62 7.53 -8.39 -2.64
N LEU A 63 8.10 -7.56 -3.50
CA LEU A 63 8.70 -8.00 -4.76
C LEU A 63 10.14 -8.41 -4.53
N ILE A 64 10.57 -9.47 -5.20
CA ILE A 64 11.93 -9.98 -5.08
C ILE A 64 12.94 -9.00 -5.67
N HIS A 65 12.56 -8.36 -6.78
CA HIS A 65 13.40 -7.40 -7.47
C HIS A 65 12.70 -6.07 -7.61
N ASN A 66 13.48 -5.00 -7.63
CA ASN A 66 12.95 -3.66 -7.88
C ASN A 66 12.47 -3.58 -9.34
N LEU A 67 11.18 -3.29 -9.51
CA LEU A 67 10.57 -3.13 -10.82
C LEU A 67 10.40 -1.66 -11.21
N GLY A 68 10.66 -0.75 -10.28
CA GLY A 68 10.36 0.67 -10.47
C GLY A 68 8.91 0.99 -10.15
N ILE A 69 8.60 2.29 -10.07
CA ILE A 69 7.27 2.73 -9.63
C ILE A 69 6.15 2.22 -10.54
N GLY A 70 6.38 2.20 -11.86
CA GLY A 70 5.38 1.70 -12.81
C GLY A 70 5.04 0.23 -12.56
N GLY A 71 6.06 -0.60 -12.37
CA GLY A 71 5.86 -2.03 -12.11
C GLY A 71 5.20 -2.28 -10.77
N ALA A 72 5.57 -1.51 -9.76
CA ALA A 72 4.97 -1.62 -8.43
C ALA A 72 3.48 -1.24 -8.47
N VAL A 73 3.14 -0.15 -9.13
CA VAL A 73 1.74 0.29 -9.25
C VAL A 73 0.92 -0.72 -10.04
N GLN A 74 1.46 -1.28 -11.12
CA GLN A 74 0.79 -2.33 -11.89
C GLN A 74 0.49 -3.55 -11.01
N THR A 75 1.44 -3.93 -10.17
CA THR A 75 1.25 -5.04 -9.22
C THR A 75 0.08 -4.77 -8.29
N GLY A 76 0.01 -3.54 -7.77
CA GLY A 76 -1.08 -3.13 -6.90
C GLY A 76 -2.43 -3.12 -7.60
N TYR A 77 -2.49 -2.66 -8.83
CA TYR A 77 -3.74 -2.66 -9.60
C TYR A 77 -4.20 -4.08 -9.91
N LYS A 78 -3.27 -4.98 -10.21
CA LYS A 78 -3.60 -6.39 -10.42
C LYS A 78 -4.17 -7.01 -9.15
N TYR A 79 -3.57 -6.72 -8.00
CA TYR A 79 -4.08 -7.17 -6.72
C TYR A 79 -5.51 -6.66 -6.49
N ALA A 80 -5.74 -5.38 -6.76
CA ALA A 80 -7.05 -4.77 -6.59
C ALA A 80 -8.11 -5.44 -7.46
N TYR A 81 -7.77 -5.69 -8.71
CA TYR A 81 -8.68 -6.37 -9.64
C TYR A 81 -9.00 -7.79 -9.15
N GLN A 82 -7.99 -8.53 -8.72
CA GLN A 82 -8.16 -9.92 -8.26
C GLN A 82 -8.95 -10.02 -6.96
N ASN A 83 -9.03 -8.95 -6.19
CA ASN A 83 -9.72 -8.91 -4.90
C ASN A 83 -11.00 -8.08 -4.94
N ASP A 84 -11.54 -7.85 -6.13
CA ASP A 84 -12.86 -7.26 -6.35
C ASP A 84 -13.01 -5.84 -5.80
N TYR A 85 -11.94 -5.04 -5.86
CA TYR A 85 -12.04 -3.63 -5.56
C TYR A 85 -12.67 -2.88 -6.72
N ASP A 86 -13.52 -1.92 -6.38
CA ASP A 86 -14.17 -1.07 -7.40
C ASP A 86 -13.25 0.03 -7.91
N ILE A 87 -12.41 0.56 -7.01
CA ILE A 87 -11.53 1.67 -7.31
C ILE A 87 -10.16 1.41 -6.69
N ALA A 88 -9.11 1.59 -7.46
CA ALA A 88 -7.74 1.52 -6.98
C ALA A 88 -7.05 2.84 -7.30
N ILE A 89 -6.43 3.45 -6.30
CA ILE A 89 -5.81 4.77 -6.42
C ILE A 89 -4.36 4.68 -5.97
N GLN A 90 -3.45 5.15 -6.81
CA GLN A 90 -2.06 5.28 -6.41
C GLN A 90 -1.93 6.40 -5.38
N PHE A 91 -1.24 6.11 -4.29
CA PHE A 91 -1.02 7.04 -3.20
C PHE A 91 0.47 7.14 -2.92
N ASP A 92 1.04 8.29 -3.15
CA ASP A 92 2.46 8.55 -2.90
C ASP A 92 2.66 9.39 -1.66
#